data_bdddc2d4432464285c4998376779d59f
#
_entry.id   bdddc2d4432464285c4998376779d59f
#
_cell.length_a   1.000
_cell.length_b   1.000
_cell.length_c   1.000
_cell.angle_alpha   90.00
_cell.angle_beta   90.00
_cell.angle_gamma   90.00
#
_symmetry.space_group_name_H-M   'P 1'
#
loop_
_entity.id
_entity.type
_entity.pdbx_description
1 polymer ?
#
loop_
_entity_poly.entity_id
_entity_poly.type
_entity_poly.pdbx_seq_one_letter_code
_entity_poly.pdbx_strand_id
1 'polypeptide(L)'
;MSKFANHIACFVLACAHTACTAVDHRAQEAGISQMDGQPCFSVNFPKASVLELAGIEVHERTERGVRPVWEVTFPIAQDGGEYLRSVQCLRYGIQYPKASEIKQPSPLVPGRRYEADILVYAWTAETHEQRAYNFKANFCMKRNENDVHVVQVPWIEKGNRWEWSICD
;
A
#
# COMPACT_ATOMS: atom_id res chain seq x y z
N MET A 1 -2.76 40.65 65.22
CA MET A 1 -2.42 39.22 64.95
C MET A 1 -3.40 38.74 63.85
N SER A 2 -2.99 38.80 62.61
CA SER A 2 -3.85 38.47 61.43
C SER A 2 -3.43 37.11 60.91
N LYS A 3 -4.40 36.17 60.82
CA LYS A 3 -4.20 34.81 60.26
C LYS A 3 -4.60 34.89 58.78
N PHE A 4 -3.61 34.81 57.89
CA PHE A 4 -3.86 34.56 56.47
C PHE A 4 -4.15 33.09 56.25
N ALA A 5 -5.34 32.80 55.76
CA ALA A 5 -5.71 31.47 55.28
C ALA A 5 -5.31 31.34 53.80
N ASN A 6 -4.34 30.47 53.50
CA ASN A 6 -3.98 30.11 52.15
C ASN A 6 -4.98 29.12 51.56
N HIS A 7 -5.76 29.58 50.59
CA HIS A 7 -6.55 28.68 49.75
C HIS A 7 -5.70 28.21 48.56
N ILE A 8 -5.22 26.99 48.64
CA ILE A 8 -4.60 26.28 47.48
C ILE A 8 -5.75 25.76 46.65
N ALA A 9 -6.00 26.43 45.52
CA ALA A 9 -6.91 25.92 44.48
C ALA A 9 -6.19 24.83 43.68
N CYS A 10 -6.55 23.57 43.91
CA CYS A 10 -6.15 22.46 43.06
C CYS A 10 -6.86 22.56 41.69
N PHE A 11 -6.15 23.04 40.67
CA PHE A 11 -6.59 22.90 39.30
C PHE A 11 -6.41 21.45 38.86
N VAL A 12 -7.48 20.69 38.84
CA VAL A 12 -7.54 19.37 38.22
C VAL A 12 -7.57 19.57 36.70
N LEU A 13 -6.40 19.44 36.08
CA LEU A 13 -6.29 19.35 34.62
C LEU A 13 -6.92 18.03 34.16
N ALA A 14 -8.16 18.09 33.67
CA ALA A 14 -8.77 16.98 32.96
C ALA A 14 -8.03 16.76 31.63
N CYS A 15 -7.02 15.89 31.62
CA CYS A 15 -6.45 15.37 30.38
C CYS A 15 -7.55 14.61 29.61
N ALA A 16 -8.18 15.28 28.66
CA ALA A 16 -9.00 14.63 27.66
C ALA A 16 -8.09 13.64 26.90
N HIS A 17 -8.19 12.37 27.23
CA HIS A 17 -7.59 11.30 26.46
C HIS A 17 -8.32 11.26 25.12
N THR A 18 -7.85 12.02 24.15
CA THR A 18 -8.14 11.74 22.74
C THR A 18 -7.56 10.37 22.46
N ALA A 19 -8.45 9.36 22.53
CA ALA A 19 -8.12 8.05 22.04
C ALA A 19 -7.76 8.21 20.56
N CYS A 20 -6.45 8.26 20.26
CA CYS A 20 -5.97 8.00 18.90
C CYS A 20 -6.43 6.58 18.62
N THR A 21 -7.55 6.44 17.92
CA THR A 21 -7.90 5.18 17.30
C THR A 21 -6.74 4.81 16.39
N ALA A 22 -5.95 3.85 16.82
CA ALA A 22 -4.93 3.25 15.99
C ALA A 22 -5.66 2.69 14.76
N VAL A 23 -5.56 3.41 13.64
CA VAL A 23 -6.00 2.89 12.36
C VAL A 23 -5.20 1.61 12.17
N ASP A 24 -5.88 0.49 11.98
CA ASP A 24 -5.22 -0.79 11.70
C ASP A 24 -4.53 -0.67 10.34
N HIS A 25 -3.27 -0.26 10.38
CA HIS A 25 -2.41 -0.07 9.22
C HIS A 25 -1.88 -1.40 8.67
N ARG A 26 -2.55 -2.51 8.91
CA ARG A 26 -2.20 -3.73 8.21
C ARG A 26 -2.47 -3.52 6.74
N ALA A 27 -1.40 -3.41 5.96
CA ALA A 27 -1.50 -3.40 4.53
C ALA A 27 -2.28 -4.65 4.10
N GLN A 28 -3.31 -4.46 3.29
CA GLN A 28 -4.05 -5.57 2.71
C GLN A 28 -3.19 -6.22 1.62
N GLU A 29 -3.38 -7.50 1.37
CA GLU A 29 -2.63 -8.17 0.32
C GLU A 29 -3.21 -7.82 -1.07
N ALA A 30 -2.33 -7.35 -1.96
CA ALA A 30 -2.63 -7.19 -3.37
C ALA A 30 -2.30 -8.49 -4.11
N GLY A 31 -3.10 -8.81 -5.12
CA GLY A 31 -2.81 -9.93 -6.02
C GLY A 31 -1.75 -9.58 -7.05
N ILE A 32 -0.97 -10.55 -7.46
CA ILE A 32 -0.04 -10.42 -8.59
C ILE A 32 -0.32 -11.50 -9.62
N SER A 33 -0.32 -11.12 -10.87
CA SER A 33 -0.30 -12.01 -12.04
C SER A 33 0.81 -11.55 -12.99
N GLN A 34 0.95 -12.22 -14.12
CA GLN A 34 1.88 -11.83 -15.18
C GLN A 34 1.12 -11.50 -16.45
N MET A 35 1.47 -10.40 -17.09
CA MET A 35 0.96 -10.01 -18.41
C MET A 35 2.13 -9.51 -19.27
N ASP A 36 2.30 -10.10 -20.45
CA ASP A 36 3.40 -9.78 -21.38
C ASP A 36 4.79 -9.81 -20.71
N GLY A 37 5.03 -10.78 -19.82
CA GLY A 37 6.30 -10.91 -19.11
C GLY A 37 6.50 -9.95 -17.94
N GLN A 38 5.56 -9.03 -17.69
CA GLN A 38 5.63 -8.02 -16.61
C GLN A 38 4.66 -8.34 -15.47
N PRO A 39 4.99 -7.95 -14.22
CA PRO A 39 4.05 -8.00 -13.12
C PRO A 39 2.80 -7.16 -13.39
N CYS A 40 1.67 -7.71 -12.98
CA CYS A 40 0.38 -7.10 -13.06
C CYS A 40 -0.29 -7.16 -11.69
N PHE A 41 -0.44 -6.03 -11.03
CA PHE A 41 -0.95 -5.92 -9.68
C PHE A 41 -2.46 -5.72 -9.68
N SER A 42 -3.15 -6.38 -8.77
CA SER A 42 -4.60 -6.27 -8.61
C SER A 42 -4.99 -5.96 -7.17
N VAL A 43 -6.02 -5.14 -7.03
CA VAL A 43 -6.61 -4.80 -5.74
C VAL A 43 -8.08 -5.21 -5.76
N ASN A 44 -8.47 -6.00 -4.78
CA ASN A 44 -9.85 -6.37 -4.55
C ASN A 44 -10.28 -5.86 -3.16
N PHE A 45 -11.28 -5.00 -3.14
CA PHE A 45 -11.85 -4.47 -1.90
C PHE A 45 -13.36 -4.58 -1.93
N PRO A 46 -13.92 -5.76 -1.58
CA PRO A 46 -15.35 -6.06 -1.74
C PRO A 46 -16.28 -5.15 -0.93
N LYS A 47 -15.78 -4.51 0.13
CA LYS A 47 -16.55 -3.57 0.95
C LYS A 47 -16.67 -2.17 0.34
N ALA A 48 -15.84 -1.85 -0.64
CA ALA A 48 -15.91 -0.55 -1.29
C ALA A 48 -16.99 -0.54 -2.36
N SER A 49 -17.79 0.52 -2.36
CA SER A 49 -18.68 0.83 -3.48
C SER A 49 -17.91 1.43 -4.65
N VAL A 50 -16.82 2.13 -4.36
CA VAL A 50 -15.97 2.83 -5.32
C VAL A 50 -14.52 2.79 -4.84
N LEU A 51 -13.59 2.56 -5.76
CA LEU A 51 -12.14 2.65 -5.54
C LEU A 51 -11.55 3.70 -6.46
N GLU A 52 -10.65 4.50 -5.94
CA GLU A 52 -9.83 5.45 -6.68
C GLU A 52 -8.35 5.13 -6.44
N LEU A 53 -7.61 4.86 -7.51
CA LEU A 53 -6.19 4.61 -7.44
C LEU A 53 -5.45 5.94 -7.24
N ALA A 54 -4.63 6.04 -6.19
CA ALA A 54 -3.82 7.22 -5.90
C ALA A 54 -2.36 7.04 -6.31
N GLY A 55 -1.83 5.83 -6.20
CA GLY A 55 -0.45 5.58 -6.60
C GLY A 55 -0.06 4.11 -6.50
N ILE A 56 1.07 3.81 -7.11
CA ILE A 56 1.78 2.56 -6.96
C ILE A 56 3.28 2.83 -6.90
N GLU A 57 3.94 2.21 -5.93
CA GLU A 57 5.38 2.22 -5.76
C GLU A 57 5.89 0.78 -5.79
N VAL A 58 6.95 0.52 -6.53
CA VAL A 58 7.63 -0.77 -6.53
C VAL A 58 9.07 -0.58 -6.08
N HIS A 59 9.45 -1.36 -5.08
CA HIS A 59 10.76 -1.32 -4.46
C HIS A 59 11.49 -2.65 -4.64
N GLU A 60 12.79 -2.60 -4.86
CA GLU A 60 13.69 -3.75 -4.72
C GLU A 60 14.12 -3.87 -3.26
N ARG A 61 13.98 -5.05 -2.67
CA ARG A 61 14.50 -5.35 -1.32
C ARG A 61 15.97 -5.74 -1.41
N THR A 62 16.80 -5.02 -0.68
CA THR A 62 18.24 -5.25 -0.61
C THR A 62 18.65 -5.50 0.85
N GLU A 63 19.86 -5.97 1.06
CA GLU A 63 20.42 -6.11 2.43
C GLU A 63 20.51 -4.77 3.19
N ARG A 64 20.57 -3.65 2.46
CA ARG A 64 20.68 -2.28 3.03
C ARG A 64 19.33 -1.58 3.17
N GLY A 65 18.22 -2.25 2.86
CA GLY A 65 16.88 -1.70 2.89
C GLY A 65 16.16 -1.84 1.56
N VAL A 66 15.28 -0.89 1.24
CA VAL A 66 14.49 -0.88 0.00
C VAL A 66 14.98 0.22 -0.94
N ARG A 67 14.94 -0.06 -2.24
CA ARG A 67 15.30 0.87 -3.30
C ARG A 67 14.13 1.02 -4.27
N PRO A 68 13.61 2.22 -4.53
CA PRO A 68 12.54 2.42 -5.49
C PRO A 68 13.01 2.06 -6.89
N VAL A 69 12.20 1.25 -7.60
CA VAL A 69 12.47 0.83 -8.99
C VAL A 69 11.40 1.33 -9.95
N TRP A 70 10.23 1.72 -9.46
CA TRP A 70 9.16 2.35 -10.22
C TRP A 70 8.18 3.05 -9.29
N GLU A 71 7.69 4.24 -9.69
CA GLU A 71 6.71 4.99 -8.92
C GLU A 71 5.82 5.81 -9.86
N VAL A 72 4.52 5.68 -9.68
CA VAL A 72 3.50 6.40 -10.44
C VAL A 72 2.43 6.90 -9.48
N THR A 73 2.03 8.16 -9.63
CA THR A 73 0.91 8.77 -8.92
C THR A 73 -0.21 9.12 -9.88
N PHE A 74 -1.44 8.99 -9.41
CA PHE A 74 -2.63 9.32 -10.17
C PHE A 74 -3.30 10.57 -9.58
N PRO A 75 -3.84 11.46 -10.41
CA PRO A 75 -4.56 12.62 -9.91
C PRO A 75 -5.80 12.15 -9.17
N ILE A 76 -5.98 12.60 -7.94
CA ILE A 76 -7.20 12.35 -7.17
C ILE A 76 -8.29 13.19 -7.81
N ALA A 77 -9.37 12.56 -8.22
CA ALA A 77 -10.49 13.25 -8.83
C ALA A 77 -11.21 14.10 -7.78
N GLN A 78 -11.17 15.41 -7.97
CA GLN A 78 -11.96 16.33 -7.16
C GLN A 78 -13.45 16.33 -7.57
N ASP A 79 -13.76 15.93 -8.81
CA ASP A 79 -15.11 15.98 -9.40
C ASP A 79 -15.41 14.72 -10.23
N GLY A 80 -15.41 13.54 -9.63
CA GLY A 80 -15.90 12.33 -10.29
C GLY A 80 -14.95 11.70 -11.30
N GLY A 81 -13.71 11.45 -10.90
CA GLY A 81 -12.73 10.69 -11.68
C GLY A 81 -13.20 9.28 -12.03
N GLU A 82 -12.42 8.59 -12.84
CA GLU A 82 -12.72 7.23 -13.27
C GLU A 82 -12.69 6.28 -12.06
N TYR A 83 -13.87 6.08 -11.46
CA TYR A 83 -14.04 5.22 -10.31
C TYR A 83 -13.99 3.76 -10.75
N LEU A 84 -13.02 3.04 -10.25
CA LEU A 84 -12.89 1.61 -10.48
C LEU A 84 -13.59 0.85 -9.37
N ARG A 85 -14.38 -0.17 -9.70
CA ARG A 85 -14.91 -1.13 -8.71
C ARG A 85 -13.83 -2.10 -8.23
N SER A 86 -12.83 -2.32 -9.05
CA SER A 86 -11.65 -3.11 -8.75
C SER A 86 -10.51 -2.67 -9.66
N VAL A 87 -9.30 -2.71 -9.15
CA VAL A 87 -8.11 -2.58 -9.99
C VAL A 87 -7.71 -4.00 -10.41
N GLN A 88 -7.97 -4.35 -11.67
CA GLN A 88 -7.74 -5.71 -12.16
C GLN A 88 -6.29 -5.96 -12.57
N CYS A 89 -5.61 -4.95 -13.12
CA CYS A 89 -4.24 -5.08 -13.56
C CYS A 89 -3.54 -3.71 -13.66
N LEU A 90 -2.66 -3.44 -12.73
CA LEU A 90 -1.69 -2.36 -12.82
C LEU A 90 -0.38 -2.96 -13.31
N ARG A 91 -0.13 -2.86 -14.62
CA ARG A 91 1.05 -3.47 -15.21
C ARG A 91 2.29 -2.63 -14.92
N TYR A 92 3.34 -3.28 -14.46
CA TYR A 92 4.64 -2.65 -14.20
C TYR A 92 5.20 -1.99 -15.46
N GLY A 93 5.71 -0.77 -15.31
CA GLY A 93 6.49 -0.08 -16.33
C GLY A 93 5.73 0.45 -17.52
N ILE A 94 4.38 0.44 -17.51
CA ILE A 94 3.62 1.11 -18.56
C ILE A 94 3.30 2.56 -18.18
N GLN A 95 3.17 3.40 -19.19
CA GLN A 95 2.69 4.76 -19.00
C GLN A 95 1.17 4.77 -18.93
N TYR A 96 0.62 5.28 -17.83
CA TYR A 96 -0.81 5.43 -17.61
C TYR A 96 -1.29 6.82 -18.08
N PRO A 97 -2.44 6.92 -18.75
CA PRO A 97 -3.03 8.21 -19.07
C PRO A 97 -3.26 9.05 -17.81
N LYS A 98 -2.94 10.33 -17.87
CA LYS A 98 -3.10 11.31 -16.76
C LYS A 98 -2.26 11.03 -15.51
N ALA A 99 -1.53 9.92 -15.43
CA ALA A 99 -0.65 9.65 -14.30
C ALA A 99 0.66 10.45 -14.44
N SER A 100 1.24 10.76 -13.29
CA SER A 100 2.59 11.34 -13.17
C SER A 100 3.58 10.23 -12.81
N GLU A 101 4.54 10.00 -13.68
CA GLU A 101 5.62 9.07 -13.40
C GLU A 101 6.70 9.78 -12.58
N ILE A 102 6.81 9.40 -11.31
CA ILE A 102 7.78 9.98 -10.37
C ILE A 102 9.14 9.31 -10.53
N LYS A 103 9.11 7.98 -10.74
CA LYS A 103 10.29 7.16 -10.96
C LYS A 103 10.08 6.26 -12.17
N GLN A 104 10.93 6.41 -13.18
CA GLN A 104 10.91 5.54 -14.35
C GLN A 104 11.20 4.07 -13.99
N PRO A 105 10.56 3.11 -14.70
CA PRO A 105 10.71 1.71 -14.40
C PRO A 105 12.14 1.23 -14.69
N SER A 106 12.75 0.61 -13.69
CA SER A 106 14.01 -0.11 -13.87
C SER A 106 13.74 -1.55 -14.25
N PRO A 107 14.59 -2.21 -15.06
CA PRO A 107 14.42 -3.63 -15.36
C PRO A 107 14.36 -4.47 -14.09
N LEU A 108 13.35 -5.34 -13.99
CA LEU A 108 13.27 -6.33 -12.93
C LEU A 108 14.23 -7.49 -13.21
N VAL A 109 15.02 -7.86 -12.22
CA VAL A 109 16.10 -8.83 -12.36
C VAL A 109 15.70 -10.15 -11.71
N PRO A 110 15.81 -11.30 -12.41
CA PRO A 110 15.58 -12.60 -11.81
C PRO A 110 16.46 -12.85 -10.57
N GLY A 111 15.89 -13.53 -9.56
CA GLY A 111 16.54 -13.80 -8.29
C GLY A 111 16.52 -12.63 -7.29
N ARG A 112 15.94 -11.48 -7.66
CA ARG A 112 15.76 -10.36 -6.73
C ARG A 112 14.35 -10.33 -6.18
N ARG A 113 14.22 -9.73 -5.00
CA ARG A 113 13.00 -9.62 -4.22
C ARG A 113 12.43 -8.22 -4.34
N TYR A 114 11.13 -8.12 -4.57
CA TYR A 114 10.43 -6.86 -4.79
C TYR A 114 9.20 -6.74 -3.89
N GLU A 115 8.84 -5.51 -3.63
CA GLU A 115 7.64 -5.14 -2.88
C GLU A 115 6.90 -4.05 -3.66
N ALA A 116 5.59 -4.20 -3.84
CA ALA A 116 4.72 -3.18 -4.39
C ALA A 116 3.78 -2.67 -3.31
N ASP A 117 3.72 -1.35 -3.17
CA ASP A 117 2.77 -0.63 -2.34
C ASP A 117 1.77 0.10 -3.24
N ILE A 118 0.47 -0.17 -3.05
CA ILE A 118 -0.61 0.39 -3.87
C ILE A 118 -1.54 1.17 -2.96
N LEU A 119 -1.57 2.48 -3.14
CA LEU A 119 -2.44 3.38 -2.41
C LEU A 119 -3.75 3.57 -3.17
N VAL A 120 -4.86 3.30 -2.50
CA VAL A 120 -6.20 3.56 -3.02
C VAL A 120 -7.01 4.37 -2.03
N TYR A 121 -7.90 5.19 -2.53
CA TYR A 121 -9.00 5.75 -1.75
C TYR A 121 -10.26 4.93 -2.01
N ALA A 122 -10.98 4.62 -0.96
CA ALA A 122 -12.23 3.86 -1.05
C ALA A 122 -13.37 4.57 -0.34
N TRP A 123 -14.54 4.54 -0.96
CA TRP A 123 -15.81 4.90 -0.32
C TRP A 123 -16.54 3.61 0.01
N THR A 124 -16.93 3.45 1.27
CA THR A 124 -17.77 2.33 1.70
C THR A 124 -19.21 2.79 1.85
N ALA A 125 -20.15 1.90 1.60
CA ALA A 125 -21.58 2.21 1.80
C ALA A 125 -21.93 2.51 3.26
N GLU A 126 -21.13 1.99 4.20
CA GLU A 126 -21.37 2.13 5.63
C GLU A 126 -20.97 3.51 6.18
N THR A 127 -19.89 4.09 5.69
CA THR A 127 -19.32 5.31 6.28
C THR A 127 -19.61 6.56 5.48
N HIS A 128 -19.93 6.44 4.19
CA HIS A 128 -20.03 7.56 3.23
C HIS A 128 -18.80 8.48 3.20
N GLU A 129 -17.68 8.02 3.78
CA GLU A 129 -16.43 8.75 3.87
C GLU A 129 -15.37 8.10 2.99
N GLN A 130 -14.55 8.94 2.41
CA GLN A 130 -13.35 8.50 1.71
C GLN A 130 -12.27 8.11 2.73
N ARG A 131 -11.70 6.93 2.59
CA ARG A 131 -10.57 6.48 3.39
C ARG A 131 -9.45 5.96 2.51
N ALA A 132 -8.22 6.22 2.95
CA ALA A 132 -7.03 5.67 2.32
C ALA A 132 -6.77 4.24 2.81
N TYR A 133 -6.44 3.36 1.86
CA TYR A 133 -6.02 1.99 2.12
C TYR A 133 -4.73 1.70 1.37
N ASN A 134 -3.84 1.01 2.03
CA ASN A 134 -2.61 0.53 1.42
C ASN A 134 -2.69 -0.97 1.17
N PHE A 135 -2.39 -1.38 -0.05
CA PHE A 135 -2.29 -2.78 -0.44
C PHE A 135 -0.84 -3.09 -0.75
N LYS A 136 -0.40 -4.26 -0.30
CA LYS A 136 0.98 -4.68 -0.45
C LYS A 136 1.06 -6.01 -1.18
N ALA A 137 1.96 -6.09 -2.14
CA ALA A 137 2.31 -7.33 -2.80
C ALA A 137 3.82 -7.55 -2.75
N ASN A 138 4.24 -8.71 -2.32
CA ASN A 138 5.64 -9.11 -2.36
C ASN A 138 5.84 -10.16 -3.46
N PHE A 139 6.92 -10.04 -4.22
CA PHE A 139 7.17 -10.91 -5.35
C PHE A 139 8.66 -11.02 -5.70
N CYS A 140 8.98 -11.99 -6.52
CA CYS A 140 10.26 -12.10 -7.19
C CYS A 140 10.08 -12.50 -8.65
N MET A 141 11.12 -12.26 -9.42
CA MET A 141 11.23 -12.76 -10.78
C MET A 141 12.05 -14.06 -10.75
N LYS A 142 11.46 -15.17 -11.18
CA LYS A 142 12.20 -16.45 -11.31
C LYS A 142 12.50 -16.73 -12.77
N ARG A 143 13.67 -17.31 -13.02
CA ARG A 143 14.06 -17.77 -14.34
C ARG A 143 13.97 -19.29 -14.40
N ASN A 144 13.16 -19.78 -15.29
CA ASN A 144 13.24 -21.16 -15.77
C ASN A 144 14.12 -21.20 -17.03
N GLU A 145 14.43 -22.37 -17.55
CA GLU A 145 15.38 -22.57 -18.65
C GLU A 145 15.19 -21.56 -19.81
N ASN A 146 13.95 -21.25 -20.20
CA ASN A 146 13.65 -20.41 -21.36
C ASN A 146 12.74 -19.20 -21.06
N ASP A 147 12.31 -19.01 -19.80
CA ASP A 147 11.33 -17.98 -19.47
C ASP A 147 11.60 -17.33 -18.10
N VAL A 148 11.12 -16.09 -17.94
CA VAL A 148 11.12 -15.37 -16.68
C VAL A 148 9.68 -15.15 -16.24
N HIS A 149 9.35 -15.62 -15.06
CA HIS A 149 8.00 -15.51 -14.53
C HIS A 149 7.96 -14.82 -13.16
N VAL A 150 6.82 -14.19 -12.91
CA VAL A 150 6.52 -13.52 -11.64
C VAL A 150 6.02 -14.56 -10.64
N VAL A 151 6.60 -14.54 -9.43
CA VAL A 151 6.17 -15.38 -8.32
C VAL A 151 5.71 -14.49 -7.18
N GLN A 152 4.43 -14.56 -6.84
CA GLN A 152 3.91 -13.88 -5.65
C GLN A 152 4.43 -14.58 -4.39
N VAL A 153 4.94 -13.80 -3.45
CA VAL A 153 5.37 -14.28 -2.12
C VAL A 153 4.18 -14.22 -1.19
N PRO A 154 3.69 -15.34 -0.67
CA PRO A 154 2.53 -15.34 0.22
C PRO A 154 2.89 -14.86 1.63
N TRP A 155 1.91 -14.28 2.30
CA TRP A 155 1.98 -14.00 3.73
C TRP A 155 1.67 -15.26 4.55
N ILE A 156 2.53 -15.59 5.50
CA ILE A 156 2.36 -16.73 6.42
C ILE A 156 1.89 -16.23 7.78
N GLU A 157 0.59 -16.35 8.06
CA GLU A 157 -0.02 -15.87 9.29
C GLU A 157 0.62 -16.48 10.55
N LYS A 158 0.85 -17.80 10.56
CA LYS A 158 1.45 -18.53 11.67
C LYS A 158 2.84 -18.02 12.05
N GLY A 159 3.57 -17.39 11.13
CA GLY A 159 4.92 -16.88 11.33
C GLY A 159 4.99 -15.36 11.35
N ASN A 160 3.88 -14.67 11.07
CA ASN A 160 3.81 -13.22 10.89
C ASN A 160 4.92 -12.72 9.94
N ARG A 161 5.08 -13.39 8.80
CA ARG A 161 6.17 -13.11 7.84
C ARG A 161 5.80 -13.47 6.41
N TRP A 162 6.53 -12.88 5.46
CA TRP A 162 6.49 -13.27 4.06
C TRP A 162 7.38 -14.48 3.78
N GLU A 163 6.90 -15.42 2.94
CA GLU A 163 7.60 -16.68 2.62
C GLU A 163 8.58 -16.48 1.45
N TRP A 164 9.66 -15.77 1.71
CA TRP A 164 10.67 -15.45 0.71
C TRP A 164 11.49 -16.63 0.20
N SER A 165 11.47 -17.78 0.88
CA SER A 165 12.19 -18.98 0.44
C SER A 165 11.73 -19.52 -0.92
N ILE A 166 10.51 -19.16 -1.33
CA ILE A 166 10.02 -19.53 -2.65
C ILE A 166 10.75 -18.81 -3.80
N CYS A 167 11.51 -17.77 -3.50
CA CYS A 167 12.29 -16.98 -4.46
C CYS A 167 13.71 -17.50 -4.70
N ASP A 168 14.18 -18.36 -3.83
CA ASP A 168 15.56 -18.93 -3.84
C ASP A 168 15.69 -20.11 -4.82
#